data_5d7dbbf87c983d29cec6d5fc28ef9fa1
#
_entry.id   5d7dbbf87c983d29cec6d5fc28ef9fa1
#
_cell.length_a   1.000
_cell.length_b   1.000
_cell.length_c   1.000
_cell.angle_alpha   90.00
_cell.angle_beta   90.00
_cell.angle_gamma   90.00
#
_symmetry.space_group_name_H-M   'P 1'
#
loop_
_entity.id
_entity.type
_entity.pdbx_description
1 polymer ?
#
loop_
_entity_poly.entity_id
_entity_poly.type
_entity_poly.pdbx_seq_one_letter_code
_entity_poly.pdbx_strand_id
1 'polypeptide(L)' 'MTSVKLGGAVMIKFDRLWETMERKHVTKYWLREKCGIDRKTIRRLVANENIETKTLNKICAALNCTLEDIAQYVAD' A
#
# COMPACT_ATOMS: atom_id res chain seq x y z
N MET A 1 -7.93 -15.85 -23.49
CA MET A 1 -7.08 -15.44 -22.38
C MET A 1 -6.09 -14.39 -22.81
N THR A 2 -6.01 -13.34 -22.09
CA THR A 2 -5.12 -12.26 -22.43
C THR A 2 -3.68 -12.60 -22.03
N SER A 3 -2.75 -12.31 -22.89
CA SER A 3 -1.36 -12.53 -22.56
C SER A 3 -0.89 -11.56 -21.51
N VAL A 4 0.06 -11.99 -20.73
CA VAL A 4 0.65 -11.13 -19.72
C VAL A 4 1.59 -10.15 -20.40
N LYS A 5 1.43 -8.90 -20.07
CA LYS A 5 2.30 -7.86 -20.58
C LYS A 5 3.49 -7.73 -19.66
N LEU A 6 4.65 -8.04 -20.17
CA LEU A 6 5.89 -7.94 -19.40
C LEU A 6 6.59 -6.64 -19.70
N GLY A 7 7.17 -6.04 -18.68
CA GLY A 7 7.96 -4.83 -18.84
C GLY A 7 7.18 -3.54 -18.95
N GLY A 8 5.84 -3.60 -18.89
CA GLY A 8 5.03 -2.41 -18.88
C GLY A 8 4.75 -1.93 -17.46
N ALA A 9 3.83 -0.99 -17.32
CA ALA A 9 3.47 -0.43 -16.02
C ALA A 9 2.43 -1.29 -15.29
N VAL A 10 2.50 -2.59 -15.47
CA VAL A 10 1.60 -3.54 -14.82
C VAL A 10 2.11 -3.82 -13.43
N MET A 11 1.45 -3.30 -12.42
CA MET A 11 1.91 -3.47 -11.05
C MET A 11 0.83 -3.09 -10.04
N ILE A 12 1.06 -3.53 -8.81
CA ILE A 12 0.26 -3.07 -7.68
C ILE A 12 0.83 -1.72 -7.25
N LYS A 13 -0.05 -0.76 -7.06
CA LYS A 13 0.34 0.56 -6.55
C LYS A 13 -0.36 0.86 -5.25
N PHE A 14 0.29 1.64 -4.41
CA PHE A 14 -0.22 1.98 -3.08
C PHE A 14 -0.61 3.46 -2.98
N ASP A 15 -0.89 4.10 -4.11
CA ASP A 15 -1.30 5.50 -4.10
C ASP A 15 -2.55 5.71 -3.25
N ARG A 16 -3.46 4.74 -3.26
CA ARG A 16 -4.69 4.83 -2.47
C ARG A 16 -4.43 4.84 -0.97
N LEU A 17 -3.33 4.22 -0.54
CA LEU A 17 -2.97 4.25 0.87
C LEU A 17 -2.76 5.68 1.34
N TRP A 18 -2.02 6.47 0.55
CA TRP A 18 -1.72 7.85 0.95
C TRP A 18 -2.99 8.70 0.97
N GLU A 19 -3.88 8.49 0.03
CA GLU A 19 -5.17 9.18 0.00
C GLU A 19 -6.03 8.82 1.20
N THR A 20 -6.08 7.53 1.53
CA THR A 20 -6.86 7.05 2.67
C THR A 20 -6.30 7.61 3.98
N MET A 21 -4.98 7.64 4.11
CA MET A 21 -4.33 8.22 5.28
C MET A 21 -4.65 9.69 5.43
N GLU A 22 -4.65 10.42 4.31
CA GLU A 22 -4.98 11.83 4.33
C GLU A 22 -6.42 12.05 4.80
N ARG A 23 -7.35 11.26 4.29
CA ARG A 23 -8.75 11.35 4.72
C ARG A 23 -8.92 11.04 6.19
N LYS A 24 -8.11 10.17 6.73
CA LYS A 24 -8.19 9.76 8.14
C LYS A 24 -7.28 10.59 9.04
N HIS A 25 -6.59 11.56 8.47
CA HIS A 25 -5.71 12.47 9.22
C HIS A 25 -4.59 11.76 9.97
N VAL A 26 -3.99 10.76 9.33
CA VAL A 26 -2.85 10.04 9.91
C VAL A 26 -1.63 10.22 9.01
N THR A 27 -0.45 10.03 9.58
CA THR A 27 0.82 10.26 8.90
C THR A 27 1.63 8.99 8.78
N LYS A 28 2.72 9.04 8.01
CA LYS A 28 3.67 7.93 7.94
C LYS A 28 4.27 7.64 9.32
N TYR A 29 4.49 8.68 10.11
CA TYR A 29 4.97 8.52 11.48
C TYR A 29 3.97 7.69 12.30
N TRP A 30 2.67 7.97 12.13
CA TRP A 30 1.62 7.22 12.78
C TRP A 30 1.68 5.73 12.41
N LEU A 31 1.93 5.43 11.13
CA LEU A 31 2.08 4.04 10.69
C LEU A 31 3.23 3.35 11.40
N ARG A 32 4.35 4.05 11.57
CA ARG A 32 5.50 3.50 12.26
C ARG A 32 5.19 3.23 13.74
N GLU A 33 4.58 4.19 14.40
CA GLU A 33 4.36 4.13 15.84
C GLU A 33 3.18 3.24 16.23
N LYS A 34 2.11 3.27 15.46
CA LYS A 34 0.90 2.54 15.82
C LYS A 34 0.80 1.17 15.17
N CYS A 35 1.37 1.01 13.99
CA CYS A 35 1.28 -0.26 13.27
C CYS A 35 2.58 -1.06 13.31
N GLY A 36 3.65 -0.47 13.79
CA GLY A 36 4.94 -1.14 13.80
C GLY A 36 5.52 -1.32 12.42
N ILE A 37 5.18 -0.46 11.49
CA ILE A 37 5.71 -0.52 10.12
C ILE A 37 7.03 0.24 10.09
N ASP A 38 8.12 -0.43 9.75
CA ASP A 38 9.42 0.20 9.77
C ASP A 38 9.65 1.11 8.55
N ARG A 39 10.71 1.91 8.62
CA ARG A 39 11.04 2.86 7.55
C ARG A 39 11.26 2.18 6.22
N LYS A 40 11.90 1.03 6.24
CA LYS A 40 12.20 0.29 5.02
C LYS A 40 10.91 -0.13 4.32
N THR A 41 9.95 -0.60 5.08
CA THR A 41 8.66 -1.00 4.54
C THR A 41 7.91 0.21 4.00
N ILE A 42 7.96 1.34 4.69
CA ILE A 42 7.32 2.56 4.22
C ILE A 42 7.94 3.01 2.89
N ARG A 43 9.27 2.93 2.76
CA ARG A 43 9.91 3.26 1.49
C ARG A 43 9.47 2.35 0.37
N ARG A 44 9.29 1.06 0.67
CA ARG A 44 8.79 0.11 -0.33
C ARG A 44 7.36 0.45 -0.76
N LEU A 45 6.54 0.85 0.19
CA LEU A 45 5.17 1.28 -0.12
C LEU A 45 5.18 2.50 -1.05
N VAL A 46 6.03 3.47 -0.75
CA VAL A 46 6.14 4.67 -1.58
C VAL A 46 6.61 4.33 -2.99
N ALA A 47 7.51 3.36 -3.10
CA ALA A 47 8.08 2.96 -4.39
C ALA A 47 7.23 1.89 -5.10
N ASN A 48 6.12 1.48 -4.51
CA ASN A 48 5.24 0.44 -5.06
C ASN A 48 5.99 -0.89 -5.23
N GLU A 49 6.84 -1.21 -4.27
CA GLU A 49 7.58 -2.45 -4.27
C GLU A 49 6.80 -3.53 -3.52
N ASN A 50 7.30 -4.74 -3.57
CA ASN A 50 6.63 -5.88 -2.97
C ASN A 50 6.47 -5.73 -1.47
N ILE A 51 5.25 -5.94 -0.99
CA ILE A 51 4.91 -5.85 0.43
C ILE A 51 4.23 -7.17 0.83
N GLU A 52 4.61 -7.72 1.96
CA GLU A 52 3.98 -8.94 2.46
C GLU A 52 2.51 -8.69 2.81
N THR A 53 1.67 -9.67 2.52
CA THR A 53 0.25 -9.55 2.85
C THR A 53 0.02 -9.37 4.34
N LYS A 54 0.88 -9.93 5.17
CA LYS A 54 0.82 -9.75 6.61
C LYS A 54 0.93 -8.27 6.99
N THR A 55 1.77 -7.52 6.31
CA THR A 55 1.92 -6.09 6.52
C THR A 55 0.66 -5.35 6.05
N LEU A 56 0.11 -5.76 4.93
CA LEU A 56 -1.13 -5.17 4.44
C LEU A 56 -2.28 -5.40 5.42
N ASN A 57 -2.33 -6.58 6.05
CA ASN A 57 -3.31 -6.86 7.09
C ASN A 57 -3.20 -5.87 8.24
N LYS A 58 -1.98 -5.59 8.68
CA LYS A 58 -1.76 -4.64 9.78
C LYS A 58 -2.27 -3.25 9.42
N ILE A 59 -1.97 -2.82 8.21
CA ILE A 59 -2.36 -1.49 7.76
C ILE A 59 -3.89 -1.39 7.67
N CYS A 60 -4.53 -2.37 7.06
CA CYS A 60 -5.99 -2.37 6.94
C CYS A 60 -6.66 -2.38 8.32
N ALA A 61 -6.14 -3.19 9.23
CA ALA A 61 -6.69 -3.25 10.58
C ALA A 61 -6.53 -1.92 11.31
N ALA A 62 -5.36 -1.32 11.20
CA ALA A 62 -5.07 -0.08 11.90
C ALA A 62 -5.88 1.09 11.35
N LEU A 63 -6.08 1.13 10.05
CA LEU A 63 -6.86 2.19 9.41
C LEU A 63 -8.36 1.88 9.35
N ASN A 64 -8.73 0.67 9.75
CA ASN A 64 -10.11 0.22 9.69
C ASN A 64 -10.67 0.40 8.28
N CYS A 65 -9.97 -0.16 7.31
CA CYS A 65 -10.32 -0.02 5.90
C CYS A 65 -10.11 -1.35 5.17
N THR A 66 -10.50 -1.39 3.90
CA THR A 66 -10.35 -2.59 3.08
C THR A 66 -9.05 -2.53 2.29
N LEU A 67 -8.70 -3.65 1.67
CA LEU A 67 -7.50 -3.70 0.82
C LEU A 67 -7.62 -2.72 -0.35
N GLU A 68 -8.82 -2.55 -0.89
CA GLU A 68 -9.05 -1.61 -1.99
C GLU A 68 -8.76 -0.16 -1.63
N ASP A 69 -8.84 0.15 -0.34
CA ASP A 69 -8.56 1.50 0.14
C ASP A 69 -7.07 1.81 0.19
N ILE A 70 -6.21 0.80 0.08
CA ILE A 70 -4.77 1.00 0.21
C ILE A 70 -3.98 0.54 -1.00
N ALA A 71 -4.56 -0.28 -1.86
CA ALA A 71 -3.83 -0.85 -2.98
C ALA A 71 -4.70 -0.92 -4.22
N GLN A 72 -4.05 -0.91 -5.37
CA GLN A 72 -4.73 -0.97 -6.65
C GLN A 72 -3.84 -1.65 -7.67
N TYR A 73 -4.40 -2.56 -8.45
CA TYR A 73 -3.68 -3.13 -9.57
C TYR A 73 -3.82 -2.20 -10.77
N VAL A 74 -2.70 -1.81 -11.35
CA VAL A 74 -2.68 -0.91 -12.49
C VAL A 74 -2.03 -1.63 -13.66
N ALA A 75 -2.71 -1.63 -14.81
CA ALA A 75 -2.19 -2.21 -16.04
C ALA A 75 -2.14 -1.12 -17.11
N ASP A 76 -1.16 -1.25 -18.02
CA ASP A 76 -1.09 -0.35 -19.18
C ASP A 76 -2.28 -0.54 -20.10
#